data_4d876a8ccce8695a83f90bbed82db802
#
_entry.id   4d876a8ccce8695a83f90bbed82db802
#
_cell.length_a   1.000
_cell.length_b   1.000
_cell.length_c   1.000
_cell.angle_alpha   90.00
_cell.angle_beta   90.00
_cell.angle_gamma   90.00
#
_symmetry.space_group_name_H-M   'P 1'
#
loop_
_entity.id
_entity.type
_entity.pdbx_description
1 polymer ?
#
loop_
_entity_poly.entity_id
_entity_poly.type
_entity_poly.pdbx_seq_one_letter_code
_entity_poly.pdbx_strand_id
1 'polypeptide(L)'
;ESLMPPVINIPGIKPGFANIVTLFLLVNTNKRSAFTVLIVRIILASIFAGQIMSLFYSLSGGILSLLAMSIVLYITKKKTVWFASVVGAIFHNIGQILAAVVVLGSWTVICYLPVLLISGCITGFITGLITEFLDRSLAKGVFLDRLNNILCVKKVY
;
A
#
# COMPACT_ATOMS: atom_id res chain seq x y z
N GLU A 1 -10.90 3.95 5.65
CA GLU A 1 -10.48 2.89 6.59
C GLU A 1 -10.89 3.18 8.03
N SER A 2 -10.71 4.39 8.51
CA SER A 2 -11.09 4.79 9.89
C SER A 2 -12.60 4.84 10.13
N LEU A 3 -13.42 4.89 9.08
CA LEU A 3 -14.89 4.96 9.13
C LEU A 3 -15.57 3.59 8.92
N MET A 4 -14.82 2.56 8.54
CA MET A 4 -15.39 1.21 8.43
C MET A 4 -15.37 0.53 9.81
N PRO A 5 -16.51 -0.07 10.24
CA PRO A 5 -16.51 -0.90 11.44
C PRO A 5 -15.51 -2.04 11.24
N PRO A 6 -14.81 -2.46 12.30
CA PRO A 6 -13.88 -3.58 12.20
C PRO A 6 -14.66 -4.83 11.79
N VAL A 7 -14.43 -5.28 10.57
CA VAL A 7 -15.05 -6.49 9.99
C VAL A 7 -14.71 -7.73 10.83
N ILE A 8 -13.63 -7.65 11.61
CA ILE A 8 -13.24 -8.64 12.60
C ILE A 8 -12.73 -7.85 13.82
N ASN A 9 -13.29 -8.10 15.00
CA ASN A 9 -12.93 -7.47 16.28
C ASN A 9 -11.54 -7.88 16.80
N ILE A 10 -10.56 -8.03 15.91
CA ILE A 10 -9.17 -8.29 16.27
C ILE A 10 -8.43 -6.95 16.18
N PRO A 11 -7.89 -6.43 17.31
CA PRO A 11 -7.11 -5.19 17.30
C PRO A 11 -5.93 -5.32 16.34
N GLY A 12 -5.84 -4.43 15.37
CA GLY A 12 -4.72 -4.41 14.41
C GLY A 12 -5.02 -4.95 13.01
N ILE A 13 -6.10 -5.70 12.77
CA ILE A 13 -6.51 -6.12 11.44
C ILE A 13 -7.34 -5.01 10.79
N LYS A 14 -6.66 -4.10 10.11
CA LYS A 14 -7.31 -3.13 9.21
C LYS A 14 -7.04 -3.58 7.77
N PRO A 15 -8.07 -3.68 6.91
CA PRO A 15 -7.85 -4.04 5.52
C PRO A 15 -6.87 -3.03 4.88
N GLY A 16 -5.80 -3.55 4.29
CA GLY A 16 -4.67 -2.77 3.76
C GLY A 16 -4.98 -1.97 2.48
N PHE A 17 -6.24 -1.56 2.27
CA PHE A 17 -6.65 -0.76 1.10
C PHE A 17 -5.84 0.52 0.92
N ALA A 18 -5.36 1.07 2.02
CA ALA A 18 -4.50 2.24 1.98
C ALA A 18 -3.16 2.00 1.26
N ASN A 19 -2.68 0.76 1.19
CA ASN A 19 -1.47 0.42 0.44
C ASN A 19 -1.68 0.40 -1.07
N ILE A 20 -2.93 0.27 -1.56
CA ILE A 20 -3.24 0.30 -3.01
C ILE A 20 -2.77 1.61 -3.63
N VAL A 21 -3.12 2.74 -3.01
CA VAL A 21 -2.76 4.07 -3.54
C VAL A 21 -1.24 4.26 -3.56
N THR A 22 -0.55 3.88 -2.50
CA THR A 22 0.90 3.99 -2.42
C THR A 22 1.59 3.10 -3.46
N LEU A 23 1.14 1.86 -3.60
CA LEU A 23 1.67 0.91 -4.58
C LEU A 23 1.39 1.38 -6.02
N PHE A 24 0.18 1.83 -6.30
CA PHE A 24 -0.21 2.36 -7.61
C PHE A 24 0.66 3.55 -8.02
N LEU A 25 0.88 4.49 -7.11
CA LEU A 25 1.77 5.62 -7.35
C LEU A 25 3.23 5.19 -7.53
N LEU A 26 3.68 4.18 -6.79
CA LEU A 26 5.03 3.66 -6.91
C LEU A 26 5.29 2.98 -8.26
N VAL A 27 4.25 2.36 -8.84
CA VAL A 27 4.31 1.73 -10.17
C VAL A 27 4.28 2.78 -11.27
N ASN A 28 3.38 3.78 -11.17
CA ASN A 28 3.07 4.71 -12.27
C ASN A 28 3.79 6.05 -12.19
N THR A 29 4.31 6.42 -11.00
CA THR A 29 4.90 7.74 -10.77
C THR A 29 6.30 7.60 -10.18
N ASN A 30 6.82 8.67 -9.60
CA ASN A 30 8.12 8.70 -8.95
C ASN A 30 8.04 8.26 -7.49
N LYS A 31 9.11 7.63 -6.98
CA LYS A 31 9.25 7.24 -5.57
C LYS A 31 9.00 8.40 -4.59
N ARG A 32 9.38 9.63 -4.97
CA ARG A 32 9.15 10.84 -4.16
C ARG A 32 7.66 11.14 -3.96
N SER A 33 6.87 11.07 -5.04
CA SER A 33 5.42 11.29 -4.97
C SER A 33 4.73 10.21 -4.13
N ALA A 34 5.12 8.94 -4.28
CA ALA A 34 4.60 7.85 -3.46
C ALA A 34 4.91 8.06 -1.97
N PHE A 35 6.12 8.53 -1.63
CA PHE A 35 6.51 8.86 -0.26
C PHE A 35 5.69 10.03 0.30
N THR A 36 5.54 11.12 -0.45
CA THR A 36 4.74 12.28 -0.03
C THR A 36 3.30 11.88 0.27
N VAL A 37 2.67 11.12 -0.63
CA VAL A 37 1.28 10.65 -0.43
C VAL A 37 1.18 9.71 0.76
N LEU A 38 2.17 8.83 0.98
CA LEU A 38 2.23 7.98 2.16
C LEU A 38 2.20 8.81 3.45
N ILE A 39 3.05 9.83 3.56
CA ILE A 39 3.14 10.69 4.75
C ILE A 39 1.83 11.48 4.96
N VAL A 40 1.34 12.14 3.92
CA VAL A 40 0.07 12.90 4.01
C VAL A 40 -1.08 12.00 4.46
N ARG A 41 -1.19 10.80 3.89
CA ARG A 41 -2.21 9.83 4.26
C ARG A 41 -2.11 9.40 5.71
N ILE A 42 -0.89 9.10 6.21
CA ILE A 42 -0.68 8.68 7.60
C ILE A 42 -1.07 9.78 8.57
N ILE A 43 -0.68 11.02 8.28
CA ILE A 43 -1.02 12.19 9.12
C ILE A 43 -2.54 12.38 9.16
N LEU A 44 -3.20 12.40 7.99
CA LEU A 44 -4.65 12.55 7.91
C LEU A 44 -5.38 11.42 8.66
N ALA A 45 -4.98 10.17 8.44
CA ALA A 45 -5.59 9.02 9.11
C ALA A 45 -5.43 9.10 10.64
N SER A 46 -4.30 9.57 11.14
CA SER A 46 -4.04 9.72 12.57
C SER A 46 -4.86 10.86 13.20
N ILE A 47 -5.04 11.97 12.47
CA ILE A 47 -5.89 13.09 12.91
C ILE A 47 -7.35 12.63 13.00
N PHE A 48 -7.87 11.96 11.95
CA PHE A 48 -9.25 11.45 11.95
C PHE A 48 -9.49 10.33 12.97
N ALA A 49 -8.48 9.53 13.27
CA ALA A 49 -8.58 8.48 14.29
C ALA A 49 -8.48 9.02 15.73
N GLY A 50 -8.01 10.26 15.91
CA GLY A 50 -7.79 10.86 17.23
C GLY A 50 -6.73 10.15 18.08
N GLN A 51 -5.85 9.35 17.47
CA GLN A 51 -4.88 8.51 18.16
C GLN A 51 -3.45 8.79 17.68
N ILE A 52 -2.70 9.55 18.46
CA ILE A 52 -1.30 9.89 18.15
C ILE A 52 -0.42 8.64 18.06
N MET A 53 -0.65 7.63 18.90
CA MET A 53 0.13 6.38 18.88
C MET A 53 -0.05 5.61 17.55
N SER A 54 -1.23 5.70 16.93
CA SER A 54 -1.49 5.13 15.60
C SER A 54 -0.57 5.73 14.52
N LEU A 55 -0.16 6.99 14.67
CA LEU A 55 0.79 7.64 13.76
C LEU A 55 2.15 6.96 13.78
N PHE A 56 2.71 6.69 14.96
CA PHE A 56 4.02 6.03 15.09
C PHE A 56 4.02 4.63 14.47
N TYR A 57 2.98 3.84 14.76
CA TYR A 57 2.84 2.49 14.18
C TYR A 57 2.70 2.54 12.66
N SER A 58 1.84 3.43 12.16
CA SER A 58 1.60 3.56 10.72
C SER A 58 2.81 4.13 9.97
N LEU A 59 3.56 5.03 10.59
CA LEU A 59 4.76 5.62 9.99
C LEU A 59 5.87 4.58 9.85
N SER A 60 6.16 3.85 10.93
CA SER A 60 7.16 2.78 10.91
C SER A 60 6.81 1.70 9.87
N GLY A 61 5.58 1.18 9.92
CA GLY A 61 5.11 0.19 8.97
C GLY A 61 5.08 0.72 7.53
N GLY A 62 4.64 1.95 7.33
CA GLY A 62 4.53 2.58 6.01
C GLY A 62 5.89 2.80 5.34
N ILE A 63 6.90 3.28 6.08
CA ILE A 63 8.26 3.48 5.57
C ILE A 63 8.89 2.15 5.19
N LEU A 64 8.83 1.14 6.09
CA LEU A 64 9.37 -0.18 5.80
C LEU A 64 8.70 -0.83 4.58
N SER A 65 7.38 -0.72 4.49
CA SER A 65 6.60 -1.21 3.36
C SER A 65 7.01 -0.55 2.05
N LEU A 66 7.15 0.79 2.03
CA LEU A 66 7.54 1.54 0.84
C LEU A 66 8.93 1.13 0.36
N LEU A 67 9.89 0.97 1.28
CA LEU A 67 11.24 0.53 0.97
C LEU A 67 11.23 -0.87 0.36
N ALA A 68 10.55 -1.82 1.00
CA ALA A 68 10.44 -3.19 0.54
C ALA A 68 9.79 -3.28 -0.86
N MET A 69 8.66 -2.60 -1.06
CA MET A 69 8.00 -2.53 -2.38
C MET A 69 8.90 -1.90 -3.44
N SER A 70 9.63 -0.84 -3.10
CA SER A 70 10.55 -0.16 -4.03
C SER A 70 11.68 -1.07 -4.48
N ILE A 71 12.24 -1.88 -3.57
CA ILE A 71 13.30 -2.85 -3.86
C ILE A 71 12.76 -3.96 -4.76
N VAL A 72 11.61 -4.54 -4.40
CA VAL A 72 11.00 -5.61 -5.19
C VAL A 72 10.67 -5.14 -6.60
N LEU A 73 10.03 -3.97 -6.75
CA LEU A 73 9.70 -3.42 -8.06
C LEU A 73 10.93 -3.08 -8.90
N TYR A 74 12.04 -2.68 -8.26
CA TYR A 74 13.31 -2.46 -8.93
C TYR A 74 13.89 -3.77 -9.48
N ILE A 75 13.92 -4.82 -8.66
CA ILE A 75 14.45 -6.16 -9.04
C ILE A 75 13.58 -6.79 -10.12
N THR A 76 12.25 -6.76 -9.96
CA THR A 76 11.30 -7.40 -10.88
C THR A 76 10.99 -6.57 -12.13
N LYS A 77 11.61 -5.38 -12.28
CA LYS A 77 11.35 -4.43 -13.37
C LYS A 77 9.84 -4.16 -13.55
N LYS A 78 9.12 -4.04 -12.44
CA LYS A 78 7.67 -3.81 -12.35
C LYS A 78 6.78 -4.92 -12.96
N LYS A 79 7.31 -6.12 -13.20
CA LYS A 79 6.54 -7.22 -13.83
C LYS A 79 5.58 -7.92 -12.87
N THR A 80 5.88 -7.92 -11.56
CA THR A 80 5.11 -8.63 -10.54
C THR A 80 4.64 -7.68 -9.44
N VAL A 81 3.62 -6.88 -9.76
CA VAL A 81 3.07 -5.89 -8.84
C VAL A 81 2.43 -6.55 -7.62
N TRP A 82 1.71 -7.67 -7.83
CA TRP A 82 1.08 -8.42 -6.73
C TRP A 82 2.11 -8.93 -5.71
N PHE A 83 3.27 -9.41 -6.17
CA PHE A 83 4.33 -9.89 -5.27
C PHE A 83 4.95 -8.74 -4.46
N ALA A 84 5.17 -7.59 -5.09
CA ALA A 84 5.63 -6.39 -4.39
C ALA A 84 4.63 -5.95 -3.30
N SER A 85 3.34 -6.09 -3.55
CA SER A 85 2.28 -5.80 -2.57
C SER A 85 2.34 -6.73 -1.36
N VAL A 86 2.48 -8.04 -1.59
CA VAL A 86 2.58 -9.04 -0.51
C VAL A 86 3.80 -8.76 0.37
N VAL A 87 4.97 -8.57 -0.25
CA VAL A 87 6.21 -8.24 0.48
C VAL A 87 6.03 -6.91 1.24
N GLY A 88 5.43 -5.90 0.61
CA GLY A 88 5.12 -4.64 1.27
C GLY A 88 4.22 -4.79 2.48
N ALA A 89 3.19 -5.64 2.41
CA ALA A 89 2.29 -5.91 3.53
C ALA A 89 2.99 -6.63 4.69
N ILE A 90 3.87 -7.60 4.39
CA ILE A 90 4.70 -8.29 5.39
C ILE A 90 5.58 -7.28 6.14
N PHE A 91 6.34 -6.46 5.40
CA PHE A 91 7.23 -5.47 5.99
C PHE A 91 6.47 -4.35 6.73
N HIS A 92 5.25 -4.03 6.27
CA HIS A 92 4.37 -3.11 7.00
C HIS A 92 4.02 -3.63 8.38
N ASN A 93 3.58 -4.88 8.48
CA ASN A 93 3.23 -5.51 9.75
C ASN A 93 4.45 -5.66 10.68
N ILE A 94 5.60 -6.02 10.12
CA ILE A 94 6.86 -6.08 10.88
C ILE A 94 7.20 -4.70 11.46
N GLY A 95 7.11 -3.64 10.64
CA GLY A 95 7.37 -2.28 11.10
C GLY A 95 6.41 -1.81 12.20
N GLN A 96 5.13 -2.17 12.09
CA GLN A 96 4.13 -1.86 13.12
C GLN A 96 4.44 -2.57 14.44
N ILE A 97 4.78 -3.87 14.40
CA ILE A 97 5.12 -4.64 15.61
C ILE A 97 6.40 -4.11 16.26
N LEU A 98 7.43 -3.78 15.47
CA LEU A 98 8.66 -3.19 16.01
C LEU A 98 8.37 -1.87 16.71
N ALA A 99 7.58 -0.99 16.12
CA ALA A 99 7.16 0.24 16.78
C ALA A 99 6.33 -0.02 18.04
N ALA A 100 5.44 -1.02 18.01
CA ALA A 100 4.63 -1.39 19.16
C ALA A 100 5.48 -1.94 20.32
N VAL A 101 6.49 -2.75 20.05
CA VAL A 101 7.45 -3.23 21.07
C VAL A 101 8.17 -2.06 21.74
N VAL A 102 8.63 -1.09 20.95
CA VAL A 102 9.34 0.09 21.48
C VAL A 102 8.41 0.96 22.32
N VAL A 103 7.20 1.23 21.84
CA VAL A 103 6.24 2.12 22.51
C VAL A 103 5.67 1.50 23.78
N LEU A 104 5.35 0.20 23.76
CA LEU A 104 4.75 -0.52 24.88
C LEU A 104 5.77 -1.11 25.85
N GLY A 105 7.06 -1.14 25.46
CA GLY A 105 8.14 -1.74 26.28
C GLY A 105 7.93 -3.24 26.55
N SER A 106 7.12 -3.92 25.76
CA SER A 106 6.74 -5.33 26.00
C SER A 106 6.99 -6.21 24.80
N TRP A 107 7.74 -7.28 24.97
CA TRP A 107 8.00 -8.30 23.95
C TRP A 107 6.77 -9.19 23.65
N THR A 108 5.78 -9.18 24.53
CA THR A 108 4.56 -9.99 24.36
C THR A 108 3.79 -9.63 23.07
N VAL A 109 3.98 -8.41 22.57
CA VAL A 109 3.35 -7.95 21.31
C VAL A 109 3.80 -8.76 20.12
N ILE A 110 4.99 -9.36 20.13
CA ILE A 110 5.51 -10.20 19.04
C ILE A 110 4.64 -11.45 18.82
N CYS A 111 3.95 -11.93 19.85
CA CYS A 111 3.05 -13.08 19.72
C CYS A 111 1.90 -12.83 18.72
N TYR A 112 1.56 -11.58 18.43
CA TYR A 112 0.54 -11.22 17.42
C TYR A 112 1.09 -11.22 15.99
N LEU A 113 2.42 -11.24 15.82
CA LEU A 113 3.08 -11.15 14.51
C LEU A 113 2.64 -12.25 13.53
N PRO A 114 2.54 -13.54 13.91
CA PRO A 114 2.12 -14.58 12.97
C PRO A 114 0.72 -14.33 12.38
N VAL A 115 -0.22 -13.91 13.20
CA VAL A 115 -1.60 -13.59 12.77
C VAL A 115 -1.61 -12.40 11.82
N LEU A 116 -0.84 -11.35 12.15
CA LEU A 116 -0.69 -10.17 11.30
C LEU A 116 -0.01 -10.48 9.97
N LEU A 117 0.98 -11.40 9.94
CA LEU A 117 1.64 -11.80 8.72
C LEU A 117 0.69 -12.57 7.80
N ILE A 118 -0.09 -13.51 8.33
CA ILE A 118 -1.08 -14.28 7.53
C ILE A 118 -2.11 -13.33 6.94
N SER A 119 -2.71 -12.45 7.77
CA SER A 119 -3.68 -11.47 7.29
C SER A 119 -3.06 -10.48 6.29
N GLY A 120 -1.81 -10.07 6.52
CA GLY A 120 -1.04 -9.22 5.62
C GLY A 120 -0.76 -9.86 4.27
N CYS A 121 -0.44 -11.15 4.21
CA CYS A 121 -0.26 -11.89 2.95
C CYS A 121 -1.57 -11.91 2.15
N ILE A 122 -2.69 -12.21 2.79
CA ILE A 122 -4.00 -12.27 2.12
C ILE A 122 -4.38 -10.88 1.59
N THR A 123 -4.34 -9.86 2.46
CA THR A 123 -4.69 -8.48 2.05
C THR A 123 -3.70 -7.91 1.04
N GLY A 124 -2.40 -8.19 1.19
CA GLY A 124 -1.36 -7.80 0.26
C GLY A 124 -1.55 -8.42 -1.13
N PHE A 125 -1.96 -9.68 -1.20
CA PHE A 125 -2.28 -10.34 -2.45
C PHE A 125 -3.49 -9.70 -3.15
N ILE A 126 -4.58 -9.49 -2.41
CA ILE A 126 -5.79 -8.84 -2.95
C ILE A 126 -5.49 -7.43 -3.44
N THR A 127 -4.81 -6.62 -2.63
CA THR A 127 -4.45 -5.24 -2.99
C THR A 127 -3.51 -5.18 -4.19
N GLY A 128 -2.59 -6.15 -4.29
CA GLY A 128 -1.70 -6.29 -5.43
C GLY A 128 -2.42 -6.60 -6.73
N LEU A 129 -3.38 -7.53 -6.70
CA LEU A 129 -4.22 -7.86 -7.86
C LEU A 129 -5.08 -6.67 -8.30
N ILE A 130 -5.69 -5.95 -7.34
CA ILE A 130 -6.47 -4.74 -7.64
C ILE A 130 -5.58 -3.68 -8.29
N THR A 131 -4.39 -3.45 -7.77
CA THR A 131 -3.45 -2.48 -8.34
C THR A 131 -3.02 -2.86 -9.75
N GLU A 132 -2.73 -4.13 -9.99
CA GLU A 132 -2.35 -4.62 -11.31
C GLU A 132 -3.51 -4.51 -12.31
N PHE A 133 -4.74 -4.78 -11.88
CA PHE A 133 -5.94 -4.59 -12.70
C PHE A 133 -6.16 -3.11 -13.06
N LEU A 134 -6.02 -2.21 -12.09
CA LEU A 134 -6.12 -0.77 -12.32
C LEU A 134 -5.05 -0.26 -13.28
N ASP A 135 -3.81 -0.70 -13.11
CA ASP A 135 -2.70 -0.32 -13.98
C ASP A 135 -2.94 -0.75 -15.43
N ARG A 136 -3.36 -1.99 -15.63
CA ARG A 136 -3.72 -2.50 -16.97
C ARG A 136 -4.92 -1.78 -17.59
N SER A 137 -5.91 -1.43 -16.79
CA SER A 137 -7.12 -0.74 -17.27
C SER A 137 -6.81 0.68 -17.72
N LEU A 138 -5.98 1.40 -16.96
CA LEU A 138 -5.54 2.75 -17.31
C LEU A 138 -4.62 2.74 -18.54
N ALA A 139 -3.71 1.78 -18.63
CA ALA A 139 -2.85 1.62 -19.80
C ALA A 139 -3.68 1.39 -21.08
N LYS A 140 -4.76 0.60 -21.01
CA LYS A 140 -5.68 0.40 -22.13
C LYS A 140 -6.45 1.67 -22.48
N GLY A 141 -6.95 2.41 -21.49
CA GLY A 141 -7.64 3.69 -21.70
C GLY A 141 -6.78 4.71 -22.42
N VAL A 142 -5.56 4.94 -21.94
CA VAL A 142 -4.58 5.85 -22.56
C VAL A 142 -4.22 5.40 -23.99
N PHE A 143 -4.14 4.09 -24.25
CA PHE A 143 -3.88 3.55 -25.58
C PHE A 143 -5.05 3.81 -26.53
N LEU A 144 -6.30 3.61 -26.09
CA LEU A 144 -7.50 3.90 -26.88
C LEU A 144 -7.64 5.38 -27.19
N ASP A 145 -7.35 6.27 -26.23
CA ASP A 145 -7.37 7.72 -26.44
C ASP A 145 -6.32 8.15 -27.46
N ARG A 146 -5.13 7.59 -27.41
CA ARG A 146 -4.09 7.83 -28.44
C ARG A 146 -4.52 7.35 -29.81
N LEU A 147 -5.11 6.16 -29.91
CA LEU A 147 -5.63 5.65 -31.20
C LEU A 147 -6.75 6.53 -31.76
N ASN A 148 -7.68 6.96 -30.93
CA ASN A 148 -8.77 7.86 -31.33
C ASN A 148 -8.23 9.20 -31.82
N ASN A 149 -7.24 9.77 -31.16
CA ASN A 149 -6.62 11.02 -31.61
C ASN A 149 -5.90 10.86 -32.97
N ILE A 150 -5.20 9.74 -33.20
CA ILE A 150 -4.54 9.44 -34.47
C ILE A 150 -5.58 9.24 -35.59
N LEU A 151 -6.67 8.56 -35.29
CA LEU A 151 -7.75 8.30 -36.25
C LEU A 151 -8.57 9.56 -36.57
N CYS A 152 -8.79 10.44 -35.59
CA CYS A 152 -9.41 11.75 -35.81
C CYS A 152 -8.55 12.65 -36.70
N VAL A 153 -7.24 12.68 -36.53
CA VAL A 153 -6.32 13.45 -37.36
C VAL A 153 -6.35 12.94 -38.83
N LYS A 154 -6.51 11.61 -39.03
CA LYS A 154 -6.62 11.03 -40.37
C LYS A 154 -7.96 11.32 -41.09
N LYS A 155 -8.99 11.77 -40.36
CA LYS A 155 -10.30 12.10 -40.95
C LYS A 155 -10.43 13.56 -41.40
N VAL A 156 -9.45 14.39 -41.09
CA VAL A 156 -9.41 15.84 -41.38
C VAL A 156 -8.55 16.16 -42.63
N TYR A 157 -7.87 15.15 -43.22
CA TYR A 157 -7.14 15.23 -44.48
C TYR A 157 -7.74 14.21 -45.45
#